data_473557f9f8fb4f332af866f361377e26
#
_entry.id   473557f9f8fb4f332af866f361377e26
#
_cell.length_a   1.000
_cell.length_b   1.000
_cell.length_c   1.000
_cell.angle_alpha   90.00
_cell.angle_beta   90.00
_cell.angle_gamma   90.00
#
_symmetry.space_group_name_H-M   'P 1'
#
loop_
_entity.id
_entity.type
_entity.pdbx_description
1 polymer ?
#
loop_
_entity_poly.entity_id
_entity_poly.type
_entity_poly.pdbx_seq_one_letter_code
_entity_poly.pdbx_strand_id
1 'polypeptide(L)'
;KTINEQETKVKDYTLTGSTTTDDGWETKIEQLPLYDGRAQTRNAEITNAGELGNPITYRIEETSSNKFYQRSTTKPTENEYIITNTFTVPDEKIEVQVNKVWEDNSNANGKRPASIKYVLTGNGLTKEQTVTGNTSTNEDWSYKFTDLPKYDAQGNEIVYTVAEQEATTDGLKFYSNEISGEYTTGITIKNKFTVPENKIEVPVTKTWLDDNNSRAKRPTSIKYVLKGGATETEQVVTGNSTTDENWNYTFTNLPKYNAQGNVINYSIEEQEVTANDLKFYTKAVNGFNVTNTFKVPEDKVTPRVTVTWEDSSNVNGKRPNNVKLVVKDNEGKKVKEATVTGNPTDEEWNKVFENVP
;
A
#
# COMPACT_ATOMS: atom_id res chain seq x y z
N LYS A 1 2.08 -5.71 -72.18
CA LYS A 1 2.26 -6.28 -73.50
C LYS A 1 3.13 -7.53 -73.39
N THR A 2 2.64 -8.65 -73.87
CA THR A 2 3.41 -9.89 -73.92
C THR A 2 3.71 -10.23 -75.37
N ILE A 3 4.96 -10.40 -75.69
CA ILE A 3 5.46 -10.86 -77.00
C ILE A 3 6.48 -11.94 -76.71
N ASN A 4 6.30 -13.16 -77.24
CA ASN A 4 7.22 -14.29 -77.04
C ASN A 4 7.52 -14.53 -75.57
N GLU A 5 6.47 -14.56 -74.71
CA GLU A 5 6.57 -14.79 -73.26
C GLU A 5 7.27 -13.67 -72.46
N GLN A 6 7.73 -12.60 -73.11
CA GLN A 6 8.28 -11.43 -72.42
C GLN A 6 7.24 -10.33 -72.21
N GLU A 7 7.04 -9.94 -71.01
CA GLU A 7 6.17 -8.81 -70.66
C GLU A 7 6.93 -7.50 -70.76
N THR A 8 6.34 -6.50 -71.42
CA THR A 8 6.91 -5.16 -71.53
C THR A 8 5.87 -4.15 -71.13
N LYS A 9 6.25 -3.24 -70.23
CA LYS A 9 5.41 -2.11 -69.85
C LYS A 9 5.15 -1.23 -71.08
N VAL A 10 3.90 -0.95 -71.36
CA VAL A 10 3.51 -0.16 -72.55
C VAL A 10 3.23 1.30 -72.15
N LYS A 11 2.47 1.50 -71.09
CA LYS A 11 2.06 2.86 -70.67
C LYS A 11 1.63 2.88 -69.22
N ASP A 12 1.84 4.02 -68.52
CA ASP A 12 1.32 4.31 -67.21
C ASP A 12 0.15 5.26 -67.29
N TYR A 13 -0.81 5.05 -66.46
CA TYR A 13 -1.92 5.95 -66.19
C TYR A 13 -2.06 6.17 -64.69
N THR A 14 -2.28 7.42 -64.30
CA THR A 14 -2.67 7.77 -62.94
C THR A 14 -4.14 8.12 -62.95
N LEU A 15 -4.92 7.37 -62.19
CA LEU A 15 -6.32 7.69 -61.93
C LEU A 15 -6.43 8.52 -60.67
N THR A 16 -7.23 9.56 -60.71
CA THR A 16 -7.58 10.40 -59.59
C THR A 16 -9.09 10.44 -59.47
N GLY A 17 -9.63 9.80 -58.47
CA GLY A 17 -11.06 9.74 -58.22
C GLY A 17 -11.44 10.38 -56.87
N SER A 18 -12.72 10.33 -56.56
CA SER A 18 -13.22 10.74 -55.25
C SER A 18 -12.73 9.81 -54.18
N THR A 19 -12.36 10.34 -53.01
CA THR A 19 -11.99 9.50 -51.81
C THR A 19 -13.21 9.02 -51.04
N THR A 20 -14.39 9.48 -51.39
CA THR A 20 -15.66 9.15 -50.70
C THR A 20 -16.67 8.43 -51.57
N THR A 21 -16.47 8.39 -52.88
CA THR A 21 -17.32 7.70 -53.88
C THR A 21 -16.45 6.96 -54.87
N ASP A 22 -17.01 6.01 -55.63
CA ASP A 22 -16.31 5.32 -56.72
C ASP A 22 -16.14 6.16 -57.98
N ASP A 23 -16.68 7.38 -58.02
CA ASP A 23 -16.65 8.27 -59.18
C ASP A 23 -15.22 8.72 -59.54
N GLY A 24 -14.92 8.69 -60.82
CA GLY A 24 -13.64 9.16 -61.38
C GLY A 24 -12.51 8.13 -61.35
N TRP A 25 -12.77 6.89 -60.91
CA TRP A 25 -11.78 5.81 -60.93
C TRP A 25 -11.78 5.00 -62.24
N GLU A 26 -12.31 5.59 -63.31
CA GLU A 26 -12.38 4.98 -64.66
C GLU A 26 -11.46 5.72 -65.63
N THR A 27 -10.89 4.96 -66.58
CA THR A 27 -10.16 5.52 -67.71
C THR A 27 -10.29 4.63 -68.94
N LYS A 28 -10.22 5.24 -70.11
CA LYS A 28 -10.14 4.57 -71.38
C LYS A 28 -8.72 4.61 -71.92
N ILE A 29 -8.13 3.51 -72.20
CA ILE A 29 -6.81 3.41 -72.78
C ILE A 29 -6.99 3.21 -74.28
N GLU A 30 -6.65 4.25 -75.05
CA GLU A 30 -6.81 4.24 -76.49
C GLU A 30 -5.51 4.04 -77.26
N GLN A 31 -5.61 3.67 -78.52
CA GLN A 31 -4.48 3.54 -79.43
C GLN A 31 -3.45 2.48 -79.06
N LEU A 32 -3.87 1.39 -78.44
CA LEU A 32 -3.01 0.23 -78.23
C LEU A 32 -2.89 -0.59 -79.53
N PRO A 33 -1.67 -0.90 -79.97
CA PRO A 33 -1.48 -1.72 -81.17
C PRO A 33 -1.98 -3.16 -80.98
N LEU A 34 -2.68 -3.70 -81.93
CA LEU A 34 -3.20 -5.08 -81.94
C LEU A 34 -2.12 -6.12 -82.25
N TYR A 35 -1.09 -5.71 -82.99
CA TYR A 35 -0.04 -6.57 -83.46
C TYR A 35 1.35 -5.96 -83.16
N ASP A 36 2.39 -6.78 -83.12
CA ASP A 36 3.76 -6.39 -82.74
C ASP A 36 4.54 -5.65 -83.87
N GLY A 37 3.94 -5.45 -84.97
CA GLY A 37 4.47 -4.58 -86.09
C GLY A 37 5.67 -5.22 -86.83
N ARG A 38 5.94 -6.48 -86.69
CA ARG A 38 7.13 -7.13 -87.30
C ARG A 38 7.05 -7.21 -88.81
N ALA A 39 5.89 -6.93 -89.41
CA ALA A 39 5.67 -6.97 -90.88
C ALA A 39 5.88 -5.62 -91.58
N GLN A 40 6.22 -4.53 -90.87
CA GLN A 40 6.33 -3.22 -91.50
C GLN A 40 7.71 -2.85 -92.04
N THR A 41 8.35 -3.79 -92.74
CA THR A 41 9.65 -3.50 -93.39
C THR A 41 9.61 -3.55 -94.90
N ARG A 42 8.49 -3.27 -95.58
CA ARG A 42 8.50 -2.90 -97.02
C ARG A 42 7.13 -2.40 -97.43
N ASN A 43 7.11 -1.43 -98.43
CA ASN A 43 5.96 -0.89 -99.08
C ASN A 43 5.10 -1.91 -99.89
N ALA A 44 4.61 -2.93 -99.21
CA ALA A 44 3.71 -3.93 -99.76
C ALA A 44 2.34 -3.80 -99.10
N GLU A 45 1.26 -3.81 -99.85
CA GLU A 45 -0.10 -3.94 -99.30
C GLU A 45 -0.21 -5.15 -98.44
N ILE A 46 -0.60 -5.01 -97.18
CA ILE A 46 -0.81 -6.13 -96.23
C ILE A 46 -2.09 -6.84 -96.66
N THR A 47 -1.97 -7.98 -97.27
CA THR A 47 -3.10 -8.81 -97.80
C THR A 47 -3.55 -9.91 -96.88
N ASN A 48 -2.76 -10.26 -95.87
CA ASN A 48 -3.08 -11.31 -94.93
C ASN A 48 -2.82 -10.93 -93.47
N ALA A 49 -3.64 -11.43 -92.51
CA ALA A 49 -3.52 -11.17 -91.10
C ALA A 49 -2.16 -11.63 -90.53
N GLY A 50 -1.48 -12.63 -91.13
CA GLY A 50 -0.13 -13.10 -90.70
C GLY A 50 0.99 -12.08 -91.02
N GLU A 51 0.75 -11.09 -91.92
CA GLU A 51 1.69 -10.02 -92.24
C GLU A 51 1.66 -8.88 -91.19
N LEU A 52 0.64 -8.82 -90.35
CA LEU A 52 0.48 -7.82 -89.30
C LEU A 52 1.38 -8.06 -88.08
N GLY A 53 2.07 -9.21 -88.01
CA GLY A 53 2.86 -9.65 -86.87
C GLY A 53 2.03 -10.47 -85.88
N ASN A 54 2.60 -10.75 -84.74
CA ASN A 54 1.90 -11.54 -83.75
C ASN A 54 0.86 -10.67 -82.98
N PRO A 55 -0.29 -11.27 -82.61
CA PRO A 55 -1.27 -10.56 -81.77
C PRO A 55 -0.64 -10.19 -80.41
N ILE A 56 -0.97 -9.00 -79.94
CA ILE A 56 -0.54 -8.53 -78.63
C ILE A 56 -1.66 -8.73 -77.64
N THR A 57 -1.35 -9.44 -76.53
CA THR A 57 -2.24 -9.53 -75.39
C THR A 57 -1.85 -8.44 -74.37
N TYR A 58 -2.84 -7.76 -73.82
CA TYR A 58 -2.66 -6.74 -72.78
C TYR A 58 -3.23 -7.25 -71.45
N ARG A 59 -2.57 -6.87 -70.37
CA ARG A 59 -3.14 -6.96 -69.05
C ARG A 59 -3.03 -5.59 -68.40
N ILE A 60 -3.93 -5.29 -67.48
CA ILE A 60 -3.92 -4.12 -66.64
C ILE A 60 -3.47 -4.55 -65.25
N GLU A 61 -2.59 -3.75 -64.69
CA GLU A 61 -2.11 -3.96 -63.33
C GLU A 61 -2.14 -2.61 -62.59
N GLU A 62 -2.77 -2.61 -61.43
CA GLU A 62 -2.66 -1.47 -60.51
C GLU A 62 -1.39 -1.65 -59.72
N THR A 63 -0.51 -0.63 -59.74
CA THR A 63 0.80 -0.68 -59.08
C THR A 63 0.82 0.04 -57.72
N SER A 64 -0.23 0.82 -57.39
CA SER A 64 -0.37 1.40 -56.06
C SER A 64 -0.59 0.31 -55.02
N SER A 65 0.04 0.45 -53.87
CA SER A 65 -0.13 -0.49 -52.75
C SER A 65 -0.66 0.24 -51.52
N ASN A 66 -1.78 -0.24 -51.03
CA ASN A 66 -2.28 0.12 -49.72
C ASN A 66 -2.57 -1.18 -48.96
N LYS A 67 -1.92 -1.38 -47.82
CA LYS A 67 -2.01 -2.63 -47.07
C LYS A 67 -3.40 -2.98 -46.52
N PHE A 68 -4.30 -1.99 -46.51
CA PHE A 68 -5.69 -2.15 -46.10
C PHE A 68 -6.63 -2.56 -47.24
N TYR A 69 -6.10 -2.84 -48.41
CA TYR A 69 -6.92 -3.27 -49.55
C TYR A 69 -6.35 -4.52 -50.19
N GLN A 70 -7.22 -5.50 -50.37
CA GLN A 70 -6.98 -6.64 -51.27
C GLN A 70 -7.51 -6.34 -52.64
N ARG A 71 -6.66 -6.57 -53.65
CA ARG A 71 -6.98 -6.30 -55.03
C ARG A 71 -7.40 -7.61 -55.74
N SER A 72 -8.44 -7.50 -56.55
CA SER A 72 -8.78 -8.50 -57.55
C SER A 72 -8.99 -7.80 -58.91
N THR A 73 -8.69 -8.52 -59.99
CA THR A 73 -8.89 -8.04 -61.36
C THR A 73 -9.73 -9.03 -62.10
N THR A 74 -10.82 -8.59 -62.72
CA THR A 74 -11.66 -9.40 -63.61
C THR A 74 -11.64 -8.81 -65.00
N LYS A 75 -11.87 -9.65 -66.03
CA LYS A 75 -11.95 -9.23 -67.42
C LYS A 75 -13.31 -9.68 -68.01
N PRO A 76 -14.39 -8.89 -67.79
CA PRO A 76 -15.73 -9.25 -68.23
C PRO A 76 -15.86 -9.40 -69.75
N THR A 77 -15.14 -8.53 -70.51
CA THR A 77 -15.04 -8.59 -71.96
C THR A 77 -13.58 -8.48 -72.38
N GLU A 78 -13.30 -8.68 -73.65
CA GLU A 78 -11.94 -8.65 -74.20
C GLU A 78 -11.22 -7.32 -74.00
N ASN A 79 -11.98 -6.22 -73.85
CA ASN A 79 -11.48 -4.85 -73.79
C ASN A 79 -11.83 -4.16 -72.45
N GLU A 80 -12.37 -4.86 -71.49
CA GLU A 80 -12.78 -4.32 -70.21
C GLU A 80 -12.06 -5.02 -69.06
N TYR A 81 -11.48 -4.23 -68.18
CA TYR A 81 -10.86 -4.72 -66.93
C TYR A 81 -11.52 -4.02 -65.74
N ILE A 82 -11.99 -4.80 -64.80
CA ILE A 82 -12.50 -4.28 -63.53
C ILE A 82 -11.48 -4.67 -62.43
N ILE A 83 -10.91 -3.67 -61.78
CA ILE A 83 -10.05 -3.80 -60.65
C ILE A 83 -10.88 -3.47 -59.40
N THR A 84 -11.02 -4.43 -58.51
CA THR A 84 -11.75 -4.26 -57.25
C THR A 84 -10.78 -4.25 -56.10
N ASN A 85 -10.75 -3.16 -55.33
CA ASN A 85 -10.03 -3.04 -54.09
C ASN A 85 -10.99 -3.22 -52.92
N THR A 86 -10.85 -4.37 -52.21
CA THR A 86 -11.67 -4.73 -51.08
C THR A 86 -10.94 -4.34 -49.80
N PHE A 87 -11.56 -3.51 -48.95
CA PHE A 87 -11.00 -3.17 -47.64
C PHE A 87 -10.84 -4.43 -46.78
N THR A 88 -9.64 -4.62 -46.29
CA THR A 88 -9.29 -5.76 -45.42
C THR A 88 -8.24 -5.31 -44.43
N VAL A 89 -8.57 -5.37 -43.16
CA VAL A 89 -7.62 -5.01 -42.10
C VAL A 89 -6.51 -6.06 -42.03
N PRO A 90 -5.23 -5.65 -42.11
CA PRO A 90 -4.10 -6.58 -41.96
C PRO A 90 -4.11 -7.27 -40.59
N ASP A 91 -3.89 -8.59 -40.56
CA ASP A 91 -3.73 -9.35 -39.33
C ASP A 91 -2.31 -9.19 -38.75
N GLU A 92 -1.89 -7.93 -38.59
CA GLU A 92 -0.64 -7.60 -37.93
C GLU A 92 -0.78 -7.71 -36.42
N LYS A 93 0.19 -8.33 -35.77
CA LYS A 93 0.25 -8.48 -34.31
C LYS A 93 1.40 -7.66 -33.75
N ILE A 94 1.21 -7.19 -32.52
CA ILE A 94 2.25 -6.51 -31.74
C ILE A 94 2.41 -7.17 -30.38
N GLU A 95 3.47 -6.77 -29.68
CA GLU A 95 3.75 -7.14 -28.31
C GLU A 95 3.81 -5.89 -27.45
N VAL A 96 3.38 -6.00 -26.19
CA VAL A 96 3.51 -4.93 -25.19
C VAL A 96 4.36 -5.42 -24.04
N GLN A 97 5.55 -4.83 -23.88
CA GLN A 97 6.44 -5.12 -22.76
C GLN A 97 6.01 -4.32 -21.53
N VAL A 98 5.87 -5.00 -20.39
CA VAL A 98 5.67 -4.41 -19.07
C VAL A 98 6.92 -4.65 -18.24
N ASN A 99 7.57 -3.58 -17.82
CA ASN A 99 8.73 -3.58 -16.94
C ASN A 99 8.30 -3.23 -15.53
N LYS A 100 8.77 -3.98 -14.54
CA LYS A 100 8.48 -3.71 -13.13
C LYS A 100 9.69 -3.14 -12.41
N VAL A 101 9.45 -2.09 -11.63
CA VAL A 101 10.46 -1.49 -10.74
C VAL A 101 9.89 -1.37 -9.33
N TRP A 102 10.64 -1.86 -8.34
CA TRP A 102 10.33 -1.71 -6.93
C TRP A 102 11.34 -0.73 -6.29
N GLU A 103 10.83 0.40 -5.79
CA GLU A 103 11.60 1.35 -4.98
C GLU A 103 11.37 1.08 -3.49
N ASP A 104 11.97 0.03 -2.95
CA ASP A 104 11.73 -0.46 -1.59
C ASP A 104 12.98 -1.03 -0.92
N ASN A 105 14.15 -0.66 -1.42
CA ASN A 105 15.44 -1.12 -0.94
C ASN A 105 15.54 -2.66 -0.91
N SER A 106 15.24 -3.28 -2.06
CA SER A 106 15.23 -4.75 -2.22
C SER A 106 14.32 -5.47 -1.24
N ASN A 107 13.11 -4.93 -1.03
CA ASN A 107 12.12 -5.46 -0.09
C ASN A 107 12.60 -5.48 1.38
N ALA A 108 13.41 -4.50 1.79
CA ALA A 108 13.99 -4.44 3.14
C ALA A 108 12.95 -4.51 4.27
N ASN A 109 11.71 -4.06 4.00
CA ASN A 109 10.61 -4.09 4.95
C ASN A 109 9.73 -5.36 4.86
N GLY A 110 10.00 -6.25 3.90
CA GLY A 110 9.23 -7.48 3.70
C GLY A 110 7.76 -7.27 3.33
N LYS A 111 7.46 -6.21 2.55
CA LYS A 111 6.07 -5.82 2.23
C LYS A 111 5.66 -6.08 0.79
N ARG A 112 6.56 -6.59 -0.09
CA ARG A 112 6.14 -7.00 -1.43
C ARG A 112 5.11 -8.10 -1.35
N PRO A 113 4.04 -8.05 -2.16
CA PRO A 113 3.11 -9.16 -2.27
C PRO A 113 3.77 -10.38 -2.91
N ALA A 114 3.17 -11.55 -2.76
CA ALA A 114 3.65 -12.75 -3.47
C ALA A 114 3.36 -12.69 -4.98
N SER A 115 2.35 -11.95 -5.39
CA SER A 115 1.94 -11.78 -6.79
C SER A 115 1.24 -10.45 -7.01
N ILE A 116 1.29 -9.99 -8.27
CA ILE A 116 0.56 -8.83 -8.79
C ILE A 116 -0.18 -9.24 -10.05
N LYS A 117 -1.18 -8.48 -10.45
CA LYS A 117 -1.94 -8.69 -11.67
C LYS A 117 -1.80 -7.50 -12.61
N TYR A 118 -1.37 -7.74 -13.83
CA TYR A 118 -1.42 -6.75 -14.90
C TYR A 118 -2.72 -6.90 -15.68
N VAL A 119 -3.36 -5.78 -15.96
CA VAL A 119 -4.55 -5.68 -16.80
C VAL A 119 -4.21 -4.79 -17.99
N LEU A 120 -4.09 -5.40 -19.15
CA LEU A 120 -3.89 -4.69 -20.41
C LEU A 120 -5.25 -4.44 -21.05
N THR A 121 -5.48 -3.22 -21.52
CA THR A 121 -6.71 -2.82 -22.22
C THR A 121 -6.39 -2.06 -23.51
N GLY A 122 -7.21 -2.26 -24.54
CA GLY A 122 -7.12 -1.53 -25.80
C GLY A 122 -8.30 -1.86 -26.71
N ASN A 123 -9.04 -0.86 -27.17
CA ASN A 123 -10.20 -0.98 -28.08
C ASN A 123 -11.18 -2.11 -27.69
N GLY A 124 -11.57 -2.16 -26.41
CA GLY A 124 -12.50 -3.20 -25.91
C GLY A 124 -11.86 -4.55 -25.61
N LEU A 125 -10.60 -4.79 -26.01
CA LEU A 125 -9.83 -5.95 -25.59
C LEU A 125 -9.37 -5.75 -24.15
N THR A 126 -9.51 -6.79 -23.33
CA THR A 126 -8.91 -6.87 -21.99
C THR A 126 -8.16 -8.19 -21.88
N LYS A 127 -6.89 -8.13 -21.48
CA LYS A 127 -6.09 -9.32 -21.11
C LYS A 127 -5.54 -9.12 -19.70
N GLU A 128 -5.62 -10.15 -18.90
CA GLU A 128 -5.09 -10.15 -17.53
C GLU A 128 -3.94 -11.16 -17.40
N GLN A 129 -2.94 -10.79 -16.61
CA GLN A 129 -1.83 -11.68 -16.30
C GLN A 129 -1.42 -11.50 -14.84
N THR A 130 -1.48 -12.59 -14.08
CA THR A 130 -0.88 -12.63 -12.74
C THR A 130 0.58 -13.03 -12.84
N VAL A 131 1.43 -12.23 -12.22
CA VAL A 131 2.88 -12.45 -12.15
C VAL A 131 3.26 -12.72 -10.71
N THR A 132 4.04 -13.79 -10.50
CA THR A 132 4.63 -14.15 -9.21
C THR A 132 6.14 -13.97 -9.33
N GLY A 133 6.69 -13.05 -8.59
CA GLY A 133 8.10 -12.71 -8.67
C GLY A 133 8.89 -13.13 -7.44
N ASN A 134 10.21 -13.00 -7.52
CA ASN A 134 11.06 -13.11 -6.36
C ASN A 134 10.85 -11.90 -5.45
N THR A 135 10.63 -12.10 -4.16
CA THR A 135 10.39 -11.02 -3.20
C THR A 135 11.59 -10.10 -2.99
N SER A 136 12.80 -10.47 -3.42
CA SER A 136 14.03 -9.69 -3.25
C SER A 136 14.56 -9.00 -4.51
N THR A 137 14.15 -9.41 -5.72
CA THR A 137 14.61 -8.85 -7.00
C THR A 137 13.45 -8.26 -7.82
N ASN A 138 13.78 -7.47 -8.86
CA ASN A 138 12.78 -6.89 -9.76
C ASN A 138 12.54 -7.72 -11.03
N GLU A 139 13.47 -8.61 -11.37
CA GLU A 139 13.57 -9.21 -12.70
C GLU A 139 12.39 -10.10 -13.06
N ASP A 140 11.88 -10.87 -12.09
CA ASP A 140 10.78 -11.82 -12.33
C ASP A 140 9.39 -11.19 -12.38
N TRP A 141 9.29 -9.88 -12.14
CA TRP A 141 8.01 -9.16 -12.10
C TRP A 141 7.59 -8.55 -13.43
N SER A 142 8.46 -8.62 -14.45
CA SER A 142 8.16 -8.10 -15.79
C SER A 142 7.35 -9.12 -16.59
N TYR A 143 6.55 -8.64 -17.54
CA TYR A 143 5.74 -9.50 -18.40
C TYR A 143 5.62 -8.92 -19.80
N LYS A 144 5.49 -9.77 -20.80
CA LYS A 144 5.27 -9.38 -22.18
C LYS A 144 3.94 -9.95 -22.67
N PHE A 145 3.00 -9.08 -22.98
CA PHE A 145 1.78 -9.46 -23.69
C PHE A 145 2.10 -9.66 -25.17
N THR A 146 1.68 -10.78 -25.74
CA THR A 146 1.89 -11.16 -27.14
C THR A 146 0.56 -11.33 -27.87
N ASP A 147 0.62 -11.48 -29.19
CA ASP A 147 -0.52 -11.73 -30.06
C ASP A 147 -1.64 -10.68 -29.91
N LEU A 148 -1.25 -9.42 -29.80
CA LEU A 148 -2.18 -8.30 -29.70
C LEU A 148 -2.46 -7.77 -31.12
N PRO A 149 -3.73 -7.60 -31.54
CA PRO A 149 -4.03 -6.98 -32.83
C PRO A 149 -3.48 -5.55 -32.88
N LYS A 150 -2.83 -5.21 -34.00
CA LYS A 150 -2.30 -3.85 -34.20
C LYS A 150 -3.41 -2.87 -34.57
N TYR A 151 -4.42 -3.32 -35.32
CA TYR A 151 -5.48 -2.50 -35.85
C TYR A 151 -6.84 -2.94 -35.34
N ASP A 152 -7.76 -1.99 -35.25
CA ASP A 152 -9.18 -2.24 -35.04
C ASP A 152 -9.88 -2.63 -36.35
N ALA A 153 -11.18 -2.92 -36.29
CA ALA A 153 -11.97 -3.30 -37.48
C ALA A 153 -12.07 -2.19 -38.54
N GLN A 154 -11.76 -0.95 -38.18
CA GLN A 154 -11.75 0.21 -39.09
C GLN A 154 -10.35 0.53 -39.61
N GLY A 155 -9.33 -0.25 -39.21
CA GLY A 155 -7.94 -0.06 -39.64
C GLY A 155 -7.16 0.98 -38.84
N ASN A 156 -7.70 1.48 -37.73
CA ASN A 156 -6.97 2.40 -36.84
C ASN A 156 -6.02 1.62 -35.93
N GLU A 157 -4.86 2.17 -35.64
CA GLU A 157 -3.95 1.57 -34.65
C GLU A 157 -4.58 1.57 -33.26
N ILE A 158 -4.51 0.40 -32.58
CA ILE A 158 -5.01 0.24 -31.23
C ILE A 158 -3.97 0.74 -30.24
N VAL A 159 -4.37 1.69 -29.39
CA VAL A 159 -3.56 2.16 -28.26
C VAL A 159 -3.82 1.25 -27.08
N TYR A 160 -2.75 0.65 -26.56
CA TYR A 160 -2.81 -0.22 -25.38
C TYR A 160 -2.35 0.52 -24.13
N THR A 161 -3.03 0.23 -23.02
CA THR A 161 -2.66 0.69 -21.67
C THR A 161 -2.57 -0.49 -20.72
N VAL A 162 -1.76 -0.37 -19.68
CA VAL A 162 -1.62 -1.40 -18.65
C VAL A 162 -1.85 -0.76 -17.28
N ALA A 163 -2.66 -1.42 -16.47
CA ALA A 163 -2.83 -1.13 -15.06
C ALA A 163 -2.27 -2.28 -14.20
N GLU A 164 -1.74 -1.95 -13.03
CA GLU A 164 -1.42 -2.92 -12.00
C GLU A 164 -2.57 -3.01 -11.01
N GLN A 165 -2.91 -4.23 -10.62
CA GLN A 165 -3.91 -4.52 -9.60
C GLN A 165 -3.33 -5.48 -8.55
N GLU A 166 -3.93 -5.47 -7.38
CA GLU A 166 -3.66 -6.47 -6.36
C GLU A 166 -4.12 -7.85 -6.84
N ALA A 167 -3.26 -8.84 -6.72
CA ALA A 167 -3.64 -10.24 -6.92
C ALA A 167 -4.26 -10.85 -5.66
N THR A 168 -3.99 -10.25 -4.49
CA THR A 168 -4.54 -10.63 -3.18
C THR A 168 -4.93 -9.36 -2.43
N THR A 169 -5.94 -9.44 -1.58
CA THR A 169 -6.39 -8.30 -0.76
C THR A 169 -5.24 -7.67 0.03
N ASP A 170 -5.16 -6.35 -0.01
CA ASP A 170 -4.13 -5.55 0.68
C ASP A 170 -2.67 -5.82 0.24
N GLY A 171 -2.45 -6.51 -0.88
CA GLY A 171 -1.10 -6.85 -1.35
C GLY A 171 -0.24 -5.63 -1.67
N LEU A 172 -0.84 -4.56 -2.17
CA LEU A 172 -0.14 -3.33 -2.56
C LEU A 172 -0.37 -2.14 -1.61
N LYS A 173 -0.99 -2.35 -0.46
CA LYS A 173 -1.35 -1.25 0.48
C LYS A 173 -0.17 -0.42 0.98
N PHE A 174 1.05 -0.95 0.93
CA PHE A 174 2.28 -0.24 1.31
C PHE A 174 3.02 0.34 0.11
N TYR A 175 2.36 0.44 -1.04
CA TYR A 175 3.00 0.95 -2.26
C TYR A 175 2.12 1.99 -2.93
N SER A 176 2.76 3.07 -3.37
CA SER A 176 2.24 3.94 -4.40
C SER A 176 2.82 3.53 -5.74
N ASN A 177 2.03 3.54 -6.81
CA ASN A 177 2.52 3.20 -8.14
C ASN A 177 2.61 4.43 -9.04
N GLU A 178 3.55 4.38 -9.97
CA GLU A 178 3.73 5.32 -11.07
C GLU A 178 3.87 4.51 -12.36
N ILE A 179 3.11 4.89 -13.40
CA ILE A 179 3.15 4.25 -14.71
C ILE A 179 3.71 5.24 -15.71
N SER A 180 4.70 4.80 -16.50
CA SER A 180 5.39 5.61 -17.50
C SER A 180 5.72 4.77 -18.74
N GLY A 181 6.12 5.44 -19.82
CA GLY A 181 6.37 4.80 -21.11
C GLY A 181 5.10 4.60 -21.93
N GLU A 182 5.27 4.00 -23.08
CA GLU A 182 4.21 3.76 -24.05
C GLU A 182 4.21 2.28 -24.49
N TYR A 183 3.07 1.80 -24.97
CA TYR A 183 2.93 0.41 -25.41
C TYR A 183 3.90 0.03 -26.55
N THR A 184 4.32 0.99 -27.36
CA THR A 184 5.26 0.79 -28.47
C THR A 184 6.71 0.66 -28.06
N THR A 185 7.09 1.25 -26.93
CA THR A 185 8.48 1.28 -26.43
C THR A 185 8.67 0.51 -25.13
N GLY A 186 7.59 0.13 -24.50
CA GLY A 186 7.53 -0.55 -23.21
C GLY A 186 6.94 0.34 -22.11
N ILE A 187 6.06 -0.26 -21.33
CA ILE A 187 5.42 0.37 -20.17
C ILE A 187 6.21 0.00 -18.93
N THR A 188 6.56 0.99 -18.11
CA THR A 188 7.23 0.79 -16.83
C THR A 188 6.25 1.10 -15.71
N ILE A 189 6.07 0.13 -14.80
CA ILE A 189 5.28 0.28 -13.57
C ILE A 189 6.24 0.26 -12.39
N LYS A 190 6.33 1.39 -11.70
CA LYS A 190 7.18 1.60 -10.56
C LYS A 190 6.37 1.65 -9.28
N ASN A 191 6.66 0.76 -8.33
CA ASN A 191 6.06 0.76 -7.00
C ASN A 191 7.05 1.29 -5.98
N LYS A 192 6.67 2.36 -5.31
CA LYS A 192 7.46 2.98 -4.25
C LYS A 192 6.87 2.62 -2.89
N PHE A 193 7.71 2.12 -1.98
CA PHE A 193 7.28 1.83 -0.61
C PHE A 193 6.80 3.10 0.08
N THR A 194 5.57 3.07 0.58
CA THR A 194 4.92 4.19 1.25
C THR A 194 4.02 3.63 2.36
N VAL A 195 4.29 3.99 3.60
CA VAL A 195 3.46 3.55 4.73
C VAL A 195 2.15 4.34 4.71
N PRO A 196 0.99 3.67 4.73
CA PRO A 196 -0.29 4.37 4.81
C PRO A 196 -0.43 5.20 6.09
N GLU A 197 -0.97 6.41 5.98
CA GLU A 197 -1.26 7.26 7.14
C GLU A 197 -2.52 6.83 7.91
N ASN A 198 -2.65 5.54 8.17
CA ASN A 198 -3.77 5.02 8.94
C ASN A 198 -3.62 5.43 10.41
N LYS A 199 -4.67 6.02 10.96
CA LYS A 199 -4.76 6.39 12.38
C LYS A 199 -5.70 5.45 13.12
N ILE A 200 -5.40 5.22 14.39
CA ILE A 200 -6.23 4.45 15.30
C ILE A 200 -6.50 5.22 16.59
N GLU A 201 -7.45 4.73 17.36
CA GLU A 201 -7.78 5.20 18.69
C GLU A 201 -7.52 4.08 19.70
N VAL A 202 -7.08 4.45 20.89
CA VAL A 202 -6.86 3.54 22.00
C VAL A 202 -7.71 4.02 23.20
N PRO A 203 -8.86 3.42 23.44
CA PRO A 203 -9.67 3.70 24.62
C PRO A 203 -9.05 3.04 25.86
N VAL A 204 -8.87 3.82 26.91
CA VAL A 204 -8.43 3.37 28.24
C VAL A 204 -9.61 3.44 29.18
N THR A 205 -9.91 2.32 29.84
CA THR A 205 -10.98 2.24 30.85
C THR A 205 -10.38 2.12 32.24
N LYS A 206 -11.03 2.76 33.20
CA LYS A 206 -10.63 2.76 34.61
C LYS A 206 -11.66 2.08 35.48
N THR A 207 -11.21 1.23 36.38
CA THR A 207 -12.04 0.61 37.40
C THR A 207 -11.41 0.83 38.76
N TRP A 208 -12.21 1.26 39.73
CA TRP A 208 -11.83 1.38 41.12
C TRP A 208 -12.58 0.32 41.94
N LEU A 209 -11.86 -0.56 42.61
CA LEU A 209 -12.38 -1.56 43.54
C LEU A 209 -12.15 -1.07 44.98
N ASP A 210 -12.98 -0.11 45.43
CA ASP A 210 -12.80 0.62 46.69
C ASP A 210 -14.10 1.04 47.39
N ASP A 211 -15.22 0.33 47.12
CA ASP A 211 -16.55 0.67 47.64
C ASP A 211 -16.99 2.12 47.32
N ASN A 212 -16.91 2.50 46.05
CA ASN A 212 -17.25 3.86 45.57
C ASN A 212 -16.52 4.95 46.38
N ASN A 213 -15.24 4.78 46.61
CA ASN A 213 -14.40 5.70 47.42
C ASN A 213 -14.94 5.94 48.83
N SER A 214 -15.56 4.96 49.48
CA SER A 214 -16.12 5.10 50.80
C SER A 214 -15.10 5.57 51.88
N ARG A 215 -13.81 5.39 51.59
CA ARG A 215 -12.69 5.77 52.44
C ARG A 215 -12.04 7.12 52.04
N ALA A 216 -12.58 7.79 51.03
CA ALA A 216 -12.06 9.06 50.53
C ALA A 216 -10.53 9.04 50.23
N LYS A 217 -10.04 7.95 49.55
CA LYS A 217 -8.60 7.79 49.25
C LYS A 217 -8.28 7.85 47.77
N ARG A 218 -9.27 8.03 46.87
CA ARG A 218 -8.97 8.26 45.46
C ARG A 218 -8.22 9.57 45.31
N PRO A 219 -7.20 9.65 44.45
CA PRO A 219 -6.52 10.87 44.10
C PRO A 219 -7.47 11.84 43.36
N THR A 220 -7.12 13.07 43.21
CA THR A 220 -7.86 14.05 42.37
C THR A 220 -7.59 13.82 40.87
N SER A 221 -6.45 13.26 40.53
CA SER A 221 -6.01 12.97 39.15
C SER A 221 -5.05 11.80 39.08
N ILE A 222 -5.01 11.18 37.94
CA ILE A 222 -4.03 10.16 37.55
C ILE A 222 -3.44 10.53 36.22
N LYS A 223 -2.28 9.96 35.90
CA LYS A 223 -1.64 10.14 34.60
C LYS A 223 -1.59 8.80 33.85
N TYR A 224 -2.10 8.77 32.64
CA TYR A 224 -1.90 7.68 31.72
C TYR A 224 -0.70 7.97 30.83
N VAL A 225 0.17 6.99 30.68
CA VAL A 225 1.31 6.99 29.75
C VAL A 225 1.08 5.89 28.73
N LEU A 226 0.79 6.29 27.49
CA LEU A 226 0.65 5.38 26.37
C LEU A 226 1.99 5.25 25.66
N LYS A 227 2.46 4.01 25.49
CA LYS A 227 3.73 3.68 24.83
C LYS A 227 3.48 2.76 23.63
N GLY A 228 4.12 3.05 22.50
CA GLY A 228 4.04 2.19 21.32
C GLY A 228 5.03 2.61 20.24
N GLY A 229 5.90 1.69 19.82
CA GLY A 229 6.99 2.01 18.89
C GLY A 229 7.93 3.06 19.47
N ALA A 230 8.10 4.19 18.75
CA ALA A 230 8.84 5.37 19.23
C ALA A 230 7.92 6.41 19.88
N THR A 231 6.62 6.13 20.01
CA THR A 231 5.64 7.07 20.55
C THR A 231 5.48 6.86 22.04
N GLU A 232 5.63 7.94 22.81
CA GLU A 232 5.22 8.03 24.20
C GLU A 232 4.34 9.27 24.35
N THR A 233 3.13 9.08 24.85
CA THR A 233 2.15 10.17 25.01
C THR A 233 1.54 10.07 26.39
N GLU A 234 1.49 11.20 27.10
CA GLU A 234 0.95 11.29 28.44
C GLU A 234 -0.38 12.03 28.45
N GLN A 235 -1.28 11.60 29.34
CA GLN A 235 -2.55 12.29 29.59
C GLN A 235 -2.86 12.29 31.08
N VAL A 236 -3.05 13.45 31.65
CA VAL A 236 -3.59 13.58 33.01
C VAL A 236 -5.12 13.61 32.93
N VAL A 237 -5.72 12.74 33.73
CA VAL A 237 -7.19 12.64 33.85
C VAL A 237 -7.58 13.03 35.26
N THR A 238 -8.54 13.95 35.38
CA THR A 238 -9.13 14.38 36.63
C THR A 238 -10.53 13.78 36.71
N GLY A 239 -10.74 12.88 37.63
CA GLY A 239 -11.98 12.12 37.74
C GLY A 239 -12.89 12.63 38.85
N ASN A 240 -14.14 12.20 38.84
CA ASN A 240 -15.04 12.34 39.97
C ASN A 240 -14.63 11.32 41.06
N SER A 241 -14.54 11.75 42.29
CA SER A 241 -14.17 10.93 43.43
C SER A 241 -15.13 9.74 43.68
N THR A 242 -16.33 9.73 43.12
CA THR A 242 -17.37 8.72 43.40
C THR A 242 -17.72 7.81 42.22
N THR A 243 -17.42 8.18 40.98
CA THR A 243 -17.74 7.38 39.78
C THR A 243 -16.49 7.05 38.97
N ASP A 244 -16.52 5.93 38.25
CA ASP A 244 -15.39 5.48 37.45
C ASP A 244 -15.35 6.09 36.05
N GLU A 245 -16.52 6.53 35.51
CA GLU A 245 -16.67 6.98 34.13
C GLU A 245 -15.78 8.17 33.75
N ASN A 246 -15.57 9.11 34.66
CA ASN A 246 -14.74 10.29 34.42
C ASN A 246 -13.23 9.98 34.40
N TRP A 247 -12.82 8.77 34.70
CA TRP A 247 -11.43 8.34 34.67
C TRP A 247 -11.01 7.69 33.38
N ASN A 248 -11.96 7.48 32.45
CA ASN A 248 -11.67 6.90 31.13
C ASN A 248 -11.04 7.97 30.23
N TYR A 249 -10.23 7.54 29.29
CA TYR A 249 -9.66 8.42 28.28
C TYR A 249 -9.44 7.65 26.98
N THR A 250 -9.60 8.33 25.83
CA THR A 250 -9.31 7.78 24.52
C THR A 250 -8.17 8.55 23.87
N PHE A 251 -7.06 7.91 23.65
CA PHE A 251 -5.98 8.47 22.83
C PHE A 251 -6.37 8.35 21.36
N THR A 252 -6.31 9.46 20.63
CA THR A 252 -6.71 9.55 19.22
C THR A 252 -5.53 9.90 18.32
N ASN A 253 -5.73 9.79 17.00
CA ASN A 253 -4.71 10.14 16.00
C ASN A 253 -3.39 9.36 16.12
N LEU A 254 -3.42 8.18 16.69
CA LEU A 254 -2.22 7.35 16.84
C LEU A 254 -1.87 6.65 15.52
N PRO A 255 -0.60 6.61 15.10
CA PRO A 255 -0.21 5.88 13.90
C PRO A 255 -0.45 4.38 14.07
N LYS A 256 -1.08 3.73 13.06
CA LYS A 256 -1.28 2.29 13.07
C LYS A 256 0.01 1.52 12.78
N TYR A 257 0.88 2.09 11.95
CA TYR A 257 2.10 1.45 11.47
C TYR A 257 3.33 2.29 11.81
N ASN A 258 4.44 1.61 12.05
CA ASN A 258 5.75 2.25 12.12
C ASN A 258 6.32 2.52 10.71
N ALA A 259 7.50 3.14 10.63
CA ALA A 259 8.16 3.48 9.35
C ALA A 259 8.46 2.27 8.45
N GLN A 260 8.49 1.06 9.00
CA GLN A 260 8.69 -0.19 8.28
C GLN A 260 7.37 -0.87 7.87
N GLY A 261 6.21 -0.24 8.13
CA GLY A 261 4.90 -0.79 7.83
C GLY A 261 4.46 -1.91 8.78
N ASN A 262 5.09 -2.05 9.95
CA ASN A 262 4.65 -3.00 10.98
C ASN A 262 3.62 -2.34 11.87
N VAL A 263 2.61 -3.12 12.28
CA VAL A 263 1.61 -2.64 13.24
C VAL A 263 2.29 -2.27 14.55
N ILE A 264 1.97 -1.10 15.08
CA ILE A 264 2.46 -0.64 16.37
C ILE A 264 1.60 -1.27 17.46
N ASN A 265 2.24 -2.00 18.37
CA ASN A 265 1.59 -2.50 19.59
C ASN A 265 1.70 -1.44 20.68
N TYR A 266 0.55 -0.92 21.10
CA TYR A 266 0.47 0.05 22.17
C TYR A 266 0.28 -0.65 23.52
N SER A 267 0.79 -0.02 24.59
CA SER A 267 0.59 -0.41 25.98
C SER A 267 0.30 0.81 26.82
N ILE A 268 -0.43 0.62 27.92
CA ILE A 268 -0.79 1.69 28.84
C ILE A 268 -0.14 1.50 30.20
N GLU A 269 0.30 2.57 30.81
CA GLU A 269 0.77 2.63 32.19
C GLU A 269 0.01 3.74 32.92
N GLU A 270 -0.42 3.47 34.16
CA GLU A 270 -0.93 4.48 35.06
C GLU A 270 0.19 4.96 35.99
N GLN A 271 0.30 6.27 36.16
CA GLN A 271 1.27 6.89 37.07
C GLN A 271 0.57 7.86 38.00
N GLU A 272 1.21 8.11 39.13
CA GLU A 272 0.80 9.16 40.05
C GLU A 272 1.11 10.54 39.49
N VAL A 273 0.22 11.52 39.73
CA VAL A 273 0.47 12.91 39.41
C VAL A 273 1.24 13.57 40.56
N THR A 274 0.86 13.27 41.79
CA THR A 274 1.54 13.67 43.02
C THR A 274 2.09 12.43 43.73
N ALA A 275 3.27 12.51 44.28
CA ALA A 275 3.90 11.38 45.00
C ALA A 275 3.00 10.85 46.13
N ASN A 276 2.85 9.54 46.16
CA ASN A 276 2.01 8.79 47.09
C ASN A 276 0.48 8.93 46.94
N ASP A 277 0.01 9.51 45.84
CA ASP A 277 -1.44 9.59 45.59
C ASP A 277 -2.12 8.23 45.48
N LEU A 278 -1.42 7.24 44.95
CA LEU A 278 -1.91 5.86 44.79
C LEU A 278 -1.41 4.87 45.86
N LYS A 279 -0.81 5.33 46.97
CA LYS A 279 -0.26 4.47 48.04
C LYS A 279 -1.28 3.52 48.68
N PHE A 280 -2.57 3.88 48.63
CA PHE A 280 -3.65 3.04 49.12
C PHE A 280 -4.22 2.07 48.09
N TYR A 281 -3.55 1.92 46.93
CA TYR A 281 -4.05 1.08 45.86
C TYR A 281 -2.99 0.16 45.30
N THR A 282 -3.42 -1.05 44.96
CA THR A 282 -2.67 -1.93 44.08
C THR A 282 -3.24 -1.81 42.67
N LYS A 283 -2.37 -1.68 41.67
CA LYS A 283 -2.71 -1.52 40.30
C LYS A 283 -2.61 -2.81 39.52
N ALA A 284 -3.56 -3.10 38.66
CA ALA A 284 -3.52 -4.12 37.62
C ALA A 284 -3.88 -3.53 36.28
N VAL A 285 -3.15 -3.94 35.22
CA VAL A 285 -3.41 -3.51 33.85
C VAL A 285 -3.62 -4.75 33.00
N ASN A 286 -4.76 -4.81 32.31
CA ASN A 286 -5.10 -5.87 31.38
C ASN A 286 -5.53 -5.25 30.04
N GLY A 287 -4.65 -5.33 29.03
CA GLY A 287 -4.81 -4.56 27.80
C GLY A 287 -4.83 -3.07 28.11
N PHE A 288 -5.96 -2.42 27.85
CA PHE A 288 -6.17 -0.99 28.16
C PHE A 288 -7.15 -0.75 29.32
N ASN A 289 -7.44 -1.81 30.09
CA ASN A 289 -8.24 -1.73 31.31
C ASN A 289 -7.31 -1.59 32.52
N VAL A 290 -7.42 -0.48 33.24
CA VAL A 290 -6.64 -0.18 34.44
C VAL A 290 -7.52 -0.33 35.66
N THR A 291 -7.18 -1.26 36.55
CA THR A 291 -7.93 -1.52 37.78
C THR A 291 -7.09 -1.16 38.99
N ASN A 292 -7.63 -0.30 39.85
CA ASN A 292 -7.03 0.00 41.16
C ASN A 292 -7.88 -0.63 42.27
N THR A 293 -7.25 -1.51 43.07
CA THR A 293 -7.90 -2.15 44.20
C THR A 293 -7.39 -1.52 45.49
N PHE A 294 -8.31 -1.09 46.33
CA PHE A 294 -7.96 -0.52 47.64
C PHE A 294 -7.19 -1.50 48.50
N LYS A 295 -6.07 -1.06 49.04
CA LYS A 295 -5.23 -1.80 49.99
C LYS A 295 -4.65 -0.83 51.00
N VAL A 296 -4.79 -1.16 52.27
CA VAL A 296 -4.13 -0.41 53.34
C VAL A 296 -2.62 -0.64 53.25
N PRO A 297 -1.80 0.43 53.20
CA PRO A 297 -0.34 0.29 53.26
C PRO A 297 0.11 -0.39 54.56
N GLU A 298 1.11 -1.24 54.47
CA GLU A 298 1.76 -1.86 55.62
C GLU A 298 2.92 -0.98 56.15
N ASP A 299 2.72 0.34 56.08
CA ASP A 299 3.72 1.30 56.58
C ASP A 299 3.91 1.14 58.06
N LYS A 300 5.14 1.20 58.49
CA LYS A 300 5.53 1.07 59.89
C LYS A 300 6.29 2.32 60.32
N VAL A 301 6.06 2.69 61.56
CA VAL A 301 6.76 3.80 62.19
C VAL A 301 7.73 3.31 63.25
N THR A 302 8.70 4.11 63.57
CA THR A 302 9.73 3.79 64.60
C THR A 302 9.73 4.87 65.68
N PRO A 303 8.72 4.84 66.57
CA PRO A 303 8.66 5.85 67.65
C PRO A 303 9.82 5.66 68.62
N ARG A 304 10.39 6.79 69.03
CA ARG A 304 11.38 6.86 70.09
C ARG A 304 10.73 7.46 71.30
N VAL A 305 10.92 6.81 72.44
CA VAL A 305 10.42 7.27 73.74
C VAL A 305 11.60 7.51 74.63
N THR A 306 11.62 8.68 75.27
CA THR A 306 12.57 9.05 76.32
C THR A 306 11.77 9.26 77.59
N VAL A 307 12.18 8.58 78.67
CA VAL A 307 11.65 8.80 80.00
C VAL A 307 12.68 9.63 80.79
N THR A 308 12.28 10.79 81.23
CA THR A 308 13.10 11.72 82.01
C THR A 308 12.68 11.67 83.49
N TRP A 309 13.62 11.83 84.36
CA TRP A 309 13.40 11.83 85.80
C TRP A 309 13.78 13.19 86.39
N GLU A 310 12.81 13.84 87.04
CA GLU A 310 12.99 15.16 87.71
C GLU A 310 13.06 14.92 89.23
N ASP A 311 14.12 14.31 89.69
CA ASP A 311 14.26 13.83 91.11
C ASP A 311 15.69 14.02 91.68
N SER A 312 16.46 14.96 91.13
CA SER A 312 17.83 15.31 91.59
C SER A 312 18.74 14.02 91.58
N SER A 313 18.77 13.29 90.44
CA SER A 313 19.59 12.09 90.22
C SER A 313 19.28 10.94 91.24
N ASN A 314 17.99 10.82 91.54
CA ASN A 314 17.49 9.80 92.45
C ASN A 314 18.03 9.92 93.92
N VAL A 315 18.23 11.13 94.36
CA VAL A 315 18.77 11.40 95.77
C VAL A 315 17.99 10.68 96.87
N ASN A 316 16.69 10.41 96.61
CA ASN A 316 15.83 9.72 97.59
C ASN A 316 15.82 8.16 97.41
N GLY A 317 16.54 7.61 96.43
CA GLY A 317 16.63 6.19 96.10
C GLY A 317 15.30 5.52 95.78
N LYS A 318 14.33 6.28 95.17
CA LYS A 318 12.96 5.76 94.90
C LYS A 318 12.67 5.48 93.43
N ARG A 319 13.63 5.66 92.53
CA ARG A 319 13.42 5.27 91.13
C ARG A 319 13.25 3.73 91.07
N PRO A 320 12.30 3.27 90.22
CA PRO A 320 12.17 1.83 90.00
C PRO A 320 13.34 1.35 89.12
N ASN A 321 13.63 0.03 89.22
CA ASN A 321 14.67 -0.59 88.35
C ASN A 321 14.30 -0.68 86.88
N ASN A 322 13.02 -0.52 86.53
CA ASN A 322 12.53 -0.59 85.18
C ASN A 322 11.21 0.15 85.09
N VAL A 323 10.90 0.56 83.81
CA VAL A 323 9.64 1.20 83.41
C VAL A 323 9.08 0.41 82.25
N LYS A 324 7.81 0.04 82.29
CA LYS A 324 7.10 -0.59 81.20
C LYS A 324 6.45 0.47 80.36
N LEU A 325 6.84 0.50 79.07
CA LEU A 325 6.29 1.35 78.08
C LEU A 325 5.35 0.56 77.17
N VAL A 326 4.19 1.14 76.79
CA VAL A 326 3.19 0.54 75.93
C VAL A 326 2.85 1.51 74.82
N VAL A 327 3.03 1.07 73.58
CA VAL A 327 2.54 1.78 72.38
C VAL A 327 1.11 1.33 72.14
N LYS A 328 0.21 2.31 72.03
CA LYS A 328 -1.20 2.08 71.69
C LYS A 328 -1.57 2.78 70.39
N ASP A 329 -2.53 2.21 69.66
CA ASP A 329 -3.17 2.88 68.51
C ASP A 329 -4.15 3.95 68.98
N ASN A 330 -4.84 4.62 67.99
CA ASN A 330 -5.82 5.65 68.25
C ASN A 330 -7.10 5.16 68.95
N GLU A 331 -7.33 3.85 68.95
CA GLU A 331 -8.45 3.20 69.66
C GLU A 331 -8.05 2.74 71.09
N GLY A 332 -6.81 3.00 71.47
CA GLY A 332 -6.27 2.63 72.77
C GLY A 332 -5.85 1.18 72.90
N LYS A 333 -5.86 0.40 71.81
CA LYS A 333 -5.42 -1.01 71.77
C LYS A 333 -3.89 -1.07 71.80
N LYS A 334 -3.39 -2.00 72.59
CA LYS A 334 -1.94 -2.22 72.72
C LYS A 334 -1.40 -2.79 71.39
N VAL A 335 -0.40 -2.13 70.84
CA VAL A 335 0.31 -2.54 69.60
C VAL A 335 1.67 -3.14 69.89
N LYS A 336 2.45 -2.50 70.82
CA LYS A 336 3.74 -2.97 71.30
C LYS A 336 3.95 -2.62 72.75
N GLU A 337 4.83 -3.38 73.41
CA GLU A 337 5.31 -3.06 74.76
C GLU A 337 6.80 -3.33 74.88
N ALA A 338 7.46 -2.66 75.77
CA ALA A 338 8.83 -2.89 76.14
C ALA A 338 9.09 -2.49 77.62
N THR A 339 9.99 -3.17 78.21
CA THR A 339 10.51 -2.73 79.51
C THR A 339 11.85 -2.04 79.30
N VAL A 340 11.98 -0.87 79.80
CA VAL A 340 13.23 -0.11 79.80
C VAL A 340 13.84 -0.27 81.21
N THR A 341 15.06 -0.74 81.27
CA THR A 341 15.85 -0.83 82.47
C THR A 341 17.00 0.21 82.29
N GLY A 342 17.11 1.11 83.22
CA GLY A 342 18.16 2.12 83.21
C GLY A 342 19.02 2.02 84.45
N ASN A 343 20.14 2.72 84.44
CA ASN A 343 20.91 2.95 85.63
C ASN A 343 20.13 3.89 86.59
N PRO A 344 19.99 3.61 87.89
CA PRO A 344 19.28 4.50 88.82
C PRO A 344 19.82 5.92 88.87
N THR A 345 21.06 6.14 88.42
CA THR A 345 21.71 7.46 88.39
C THR A 345 21.52 8.19 87.08
N ASP A 346 21.07 7.50 85.98
CA ASP A 346 20.86 8.12 84.67
C ASP A 346 19.57 8.93 84.70
N GLU A 347 19.62 10.14 84.16
CA GLU A 347 18.44 11.05 84.02
C GLU A 347 17.52 10.67 82.91
N GLU A 348 18.00 9.93 81.89
CA GLU A 348 17.23 9.59 80.71
C GLU A 348 17.26 8.09 80.41
N TRP A 349 16.08 7.49 80.23
CA TRP A 349 15.93 6.12 79.79
C TRP A 349 15.25 6.07 78.40
N ASN A 350 15.93 5.59 77.39
CA ASN A 350 15.50 5.63 76.00
C ASN A 350 15.05 4.26 75.49
N LYS A 351 14.01 4.26 74.67
CA LYS A 351 13.53 3.12 73.91
C LYS A 351 13.10 3.48 72.49
N VAL A 352 13.63 2.77 71.54
CA VAL A 352 13.13 2.80 70.14
C VAL A 352 12.23 1.58 69.94
N PHE A 353 11.01 1.83 69.45
CA PHE A 353 10.09 0.80 69.03
C PHE A 353 10.15 0.67 67.53
N GLU A 354 10.86 -0.32 67.01
CA GLU A 354 10.98 -0.55 65.59
C GLU A 354 9.72 -1.24 65.05
N ASN A 355 9.37 -0.93 63.78
CA ASN A 355 8.31 -1.61 63.06
C ASN A 355 6.94 -1.59 63.75
N VAL A 356 6.53 -0.47 64.28
CA VAL A 356 5.16 -0.28 64.81
C VAL A 356 4.21 -0.06 63.67
N PRO A 357 3.12 -0.88 63.51
CA PRO A 357 2.17 -0.77 62.42
C PRO A 357 1.38 0.54 62.43
#